data_f30b7f0a4ed961f30279326fef82d834
#
_entry.id   f30b7f0a4ed961f30279326fef82d834
#
_cell.length_a   1.000
_cell.length_b   1.000
_cell.length_c   1.000
_cell.angle_alpha   90.00
_cell.angle_beta   90.00
_cell.angle_gamma   90.00
#
_symmetry.space_group_name_H-M   'P 1'
#
loop_
_entity.id
_entity.type
_entity.pdbx_description
1 polymer ?
#
loop_
_entity_poly.entity_id
_entity_poly.type
_entity_poly.pdbx_seq_one_letter_code
_entity_poly.pdbx_strand_id
1 'polypeptide(L)'
;MQGSLKLTSRMALCTLLALAGATHVIAQDQPGAITVFVAKKIITMDPTRPTATAVALRGQEILSVGSLADLQPWLKAHPHKIDTQFKDKVLMPGFIDPHLHPLLGAIAFQTVWITPEPWNVMGQKTPATLGKEAYLKALKTAFAARRKDAPIFMTWGFSADSHGELSGELLDSISKEVPILVLQRSMHEIYINTPMLAFLKAKGLDAEKFKDHPQINWQKNHFWEDGMFSVALPYMAGILLNPAAADPGYLKTRDYLNYNGITTVADMNTGGTDWALETSALKRTIDTPDSPVRVRLTPDVYKLAAALKSPEAAMKLVGQLKAQNTRHLIFNNGIKLFADGAMFSQAMQLNEPGYIDGHKGEWITQPGPFEDFARSYWNAGYQIHVHTNGDGGARMVLDTLQKLQNEKFSTDHRFTIEHYGYADDGTSRRIAKLGAQVSANPFYLHDLGDRYAASGLGTDRAARIAPLGGLVKRNVPVGLHSDFPMAPAEPLFLAWTAASRETMAGKVFAPGERLTLDQAIRAITIDAAYMIGMESELGSIEAGKLADFAVLDKDPYEVGVKGLRAIKVWGTVFEGKAHPAKRNAPSR
;
A
#
# COMPACT_ATOMS: atom_id res chain seq x y z
N MET A 1 -69.15 11.48 43.38
CA MET A 1 -69.10 10.39 44.36
C MET A 1 -67.65 9.94 44.37
N GLN A 2 -66.84 10.51 45.25
CA GLN A 2 -66.46 10.09 46.60
C GLN A 2 -66.05 8.65 46.71
N GLY A 3 -64.81 8.46 47.13
CA GLY A 3 -64.27 7.23 47.61
C GLY A 3 -62.77 7.29 47.86
N SER A 4 -62.38 7.90 48.95
CA SER A 4 -61.03 7.94 49.54
C SER A 4 -60.76 6.71 50.41
N LEU A 5 -59.49 6.54 50.76
CA LEU A 5 -58.86 5.85 51.92
C LEU A 5 -58.00 4.65 51.49
N LYS A 6 -56.87 4.33 52.09
CA LYS A 6 -56.08 4.82 53.27
C LYS A 6 -54.66 4.21 53.16
N LEU A 7 -53.69 4.93 53.71
CA LEU A 7 -52.34 4.49 54.11
C LEU A 7 -52.35 3.27 55.01
N THR A 8 -51.33 2.38 54.81
CA THR A 8 -50.69 1.72 55.97
C THR A 8 -49.20 1.48 55.64
N SER A 9 -48.35 2.04 56.45
CA SER A 9 -46.92 1.87 56.57
C SER A 9 -46.55 0.47 57.09
N ARG A 10 -45.54 -0.13 56.53
CA ARG A 10 -44.68 -1.11 57.25
C ARG A 10 -43.23 -0.84 56.94
N MET A 11 -42.51 -0.37 57.98
CA MET A 11 -41.04 -0.40 58.05
C MET A 11 -40.54 -1.84 57.98
N ALA A 12 -39.58 -2.09 57.11
CA ALA A 12 -38.72 -3.25 57.20
C ALA A 12 -37.27 -2.77 57.09
N LEU A 13 -36.55 -2.99 58.17
CA LEU A 13 -35.14 -2.78 58.41
C LEU A 13 -34.33 -3.74 57.50
N CYS A 14 -33.52 -3.25 56.57
CA CYS A 14 -32.55 -4.05 55.85
C CYS A 14 -31.15 -3.47 56.05
N THR A 15 -30.34 -4.32 56.65
CA THR A 15 -28.93 -4.23 56.97
C THR A 15 -28.07 -3.80 55.79
N LEU A 16 -27.25 -2.75 55.96
CA LEU A 16 -26.15 -2.40 55.05
C LEU A 16 -25.03 -3.45 55.13
N LEU A 17 -24.83 -4.18 54.04
CA LEU A 17 -23.56 -4.85 53.76
C LEU A 17 -22.78 -3.92 52.81
N ALA A 18 -21.69 -3.34 53.32
CA ALA A 18 -20.71 -2.60 52.53
C ALA A 18 -19.87 -3.57 51.75
N LEU A 19 -20.15 -3.76 50.45
CA LEU A 19 -19.19 -4.34 49.50
C LEU A 19 -18.34 -3.18 49.00
N ALA A 20 -17.07 -3.17 49.42
CA ALA A 20 -16.02 -2.36 48.83
C ALA A 20 -15.72 -2.89 47.43
N GLY A 21 -16.47 -2.45 46.43
CA GLY A 21 -16.14 -2.62 45.02
C GLY A 21 -15.04 -1.62 44.65
N ALA A 22 -13.84 -2.10 44.38
CA ALA A 22 -12.80 -1.31 43.75
C ALA A 22 -13.30 -0.91 42.36
N THR A 23 -13.89 0.27 42.23
CA THR A 23 -14.13 0.89 40.95
C THR A 23 -12.78 1.26 40.35
N HIS A 24 -12.32 0.48 39.37
CA HIS A 24 -11.36 0.97 38.43
C HIS A 24 -12.01 2.15 37.70
N VAL A 25 -11.74 3.34 38.16
CA VAL A 25 -12.01 4.57 37.42
C VAL A 25 -11.06 4.50 36.20
N ILE A 26 -11.59 4.05 35.06
CA ILE A 26 -11.00 4.36 33.77
C ILE A 26 -11.03 5.88 33.71
N ALA A 27 -9.86 6.52 33.87
CA ALA A 27 -9.72 7.95 33.69
C ALA A 27 -10.20 8.24 32.25
N GLN A 28 -11.41 8.76 32.10
CA GLN A 28 -11.81 9.41 30.85
C GLN A 28 -10.81 10.55 30.65
N ASP A 29 -10.05 10.50 29.56
CA ASP A 29 -9.18 11.59 29.14
C ASP A 29 -10.02 12.87 29.08
N GLN A 30 -9.76 13.77 30.01
CA GLN A 30 -10.42 15.09 30.04
C GLN A 30 -10.06 15.79 28.72
N PRO A 31 -11.02 16.37 27.98
CA PRO A 31 -10.71 17.16 26.80
C PRO A 31 -9.75 18.29 27.18
N GLY A 32 -8.48 18.18 26.77
CA GLY A 32 -7.45 19.16 27.09
C GLY A 32 -6.27 18.66 27.95
N ALA A 33 -6.31 17.44 28.48
CA ALA A 33 -5.18 16.85 29.20
C ALA A 33 -3.98 16.62 28.24
N ILE A 34 -2.77 17.00 28.70
CA ILE A 34 -1.55 16.86 27.92
C ILE A 34 -0.90 15.54 28.28
N THR A 35 -0.52 14.76 27.27
CA THR A 35 0.34 13.58 27.44
C THR A 35 1.71 13.88 26.91
N VAL A 36 2.75 13.60 27.71
CA VAL A 36 4.16 13.76 27.31
C VAL A 36 4.78 12.38 27.17
N PHE A 37 5.07 11.95 25.96
CA PHE A 37 5.89 10.76 25.74
C PHE A 37 7.37 11.09 25.93
N VAL A 38 8.05 10.28 26.74
CA VAL A 38 9.50 10.31 26.92
C VAL A 38 10.10 9.11 26.20
N ALA A 39 11.09 9.35 25.36
CA ALA A 39 11.78 8.33 24.58
C ALA A 39 13.31 8.39 24.78
N LYS A 40 14.00 7.28 24.46
CA LYS A 40 15.48 7.27 24.39
C LYS A 40 15.95 8.33 23.39
N LYS A 41 15.32 8.40 22.24
CA LYS A 41 15.57 9.37 21.17
C LYS A 41 14.33 9.56 20.34
N ILE A 42 14.08 10.76 19.90
CA ILE A 42 13.06 11.11 18.91
C ILE A 42 13.80 11.66 17.68
N ILE A 43 13.63 11.03 16.54
CA ILE A 43 14.14 11.50 15.25
C ILE A 43 12.97 12.21 14.60
N THR A 44 13.04 13.52 14.50
CA THR A 44 11.88 14.36 14.19
C THR A 44 11.60 14.49 12.70
N MET A 45 12.59 14.32 11.86
CA MET A 45 12.58 14.69 10.43
C MET A 45 12.34 16.20 10.20
N ASP A 46 12.39 17.03 11.24
CA ASP A 46 12.43 18.48 11.18
C ASP A 46 13.90 18.95 11.14
N PRO A 47 14.36 19.62 10.06
CA PRO A 47 15.75 20.06 9.95
C PRO A 47 16.14 21.10 10.99
N THR A 48 15.17 21.82 11.58
CA THR A 48 15.43 22.84 12.60
C THR A 48 15.63 22.24 13.99
N ARG A 49 15.09 21.03 14.22
CA ARG A 49 15.22 20.27 15.47
C ARG A 49 15.32 18.77 15.17
N PRO A 50 16.41 18.29 14.61
CA PRO A 50 16.49 16.92 14.07
C PRO A 50 16.32 15.81 15.12
N THR A 51 16.58 16.11 16.41
CA THR A 51 16.41 15.16 17.50
C THR A 51 15.79 15.78 18.75
N ALA A 52 15.09 14.94 19.52
CA ALA A 52 14.49 15.28 20.81
C ALA A 52 14.48 14.04 21.73
N THR A 53 13.96 14.20 22.96
CA THR A 53 13.76 13.11 23.92
C THR A 53 12.37 13.11 24.57
N ALA A 54 11.58 14.17 24.31
CA ALA A 54 10.20 14.27 24.78
C ALA A 54 9.32 14.95 23.72
N VAL A 55 8.08 14.52 23.64
CA VAL A 55 7.03 15.13 22.80
C VAL A 55 5.76 15.27 23.61
N ALA A 56 5.20 16.48 23.65
CA ALA A 56 3.95 16.80 24.33
C ALA A 56 2.80 16.81 23.34
N LEU A 57 1.71 16.12 23.67
CA LEU A 57 0.52 15.95 22.83
C LEU A 57 -0.71 16.52 23.54
N ARG A 58 -1.64 17.07 22.77
CA ARG A 58 -3.00 17.35 23.21
C ARG A 58 -3.98 16.65 22.29
N GLY A 59 -4.61 15.57 22.78
CA GLY A 59 -5.44 14.72 21.93
C GLY A 59 -4.60 14.10 20.81
N GLN A 60 -4.92 14.44 19.58
CA GLN A 60 -4.31 13.88 18.37
C GLN A 60 -3.11 14.69 17.85
N GLU A 61 -2.88 15.89 18.41
CA GLU A 61 -1.89 16.84 17.86
C GLU A 61 -0.64 16.96 18.73
N ILE A 62 0.48 17.20 18.08
CA ILE A 62 1.75 17.52 18.70
C ILE A 62 1.70 18.99 19.13
N LEU A 63 1.89 19.26 20.42
CA LEU A 63 1.97 20.61 20.97
C LEU A 63 3.38 21.16 20.99
N SER A 64 4.35 20.32 21.35
CA SER A 64 5.75 20.74 21.49
C SER A 64 6.68 19.54 21.49
N VAL A 65 7.91 19.76 21.02
CA VAL A 65 8.96 18.77 20.87
C VAL A 65 10.25 19.30 21.50
N GLY A 66 10.97 18.48 22.27
CA GLY A 66 12.22 18.90 22.89
C GLY A 66 12.76 17.87 23.89
N SER A 67 13.41 18.31 24.93
CA SER A 67 13.70 17.53 26.13
C SER A 67 12.61 17.76 27.19
N LEU A 68 12.51 16.87 28.18
CA LEU A 68 11.60 17.08 29.30
C LEU A 68 11.96 18.38 30.07
N ALA A 69 13.23 18.75 30.11
CA ALA A 69 13.68 20.01 30.73
C ALA A 69 13.18 21.23 29.94
N ASP A 70 13.24 21.19 28.61
CA ASP A 70 12.73 22.27 27.75
C ASP A 70 11.22 22.48 27.93
N LEU A 71 10.47 21.40 28.13
CA LEU A 71 9.01 21.43 28.28
C LEU A 71 8.56 21.81 29.70
N GLN A 72 9.39 21.62 30.74
CA GLN A 72 9.03 21.82 32.15
C GLN A 72 8.45 23.20 32.49
N PRO A 73 9.00 24.33 32.01
CA PRO A 73 8.45 25.65 32.35
C PRO A 73 6.97 25.79 31.95
N TRP A 74 6.63 25.23 30.80
CA TRP A 74 5.28 25.25 30.26
C TRP A 74 4.38 24.19 30.91
N LEU A 75 4.88 22.95 31.11
CA LEU A 75 4.15 21.86 31.76
C LEU A 75 3.72 22.21 33.19
N LYS A 76 4.53 22.98 33.96
CA LYS A 76 4.16 23.43 35.32
C LYS A 76 2.85 24.23 35.37
N ALA A 77 2.50 24.91 34.27
CA ALA A 77 1.29 25.73 34.17
C ALA A 77 0.06 24.94 33.66
N HIS A 78 0.26 23.67 33.24
CA HIS A 78 -0.82 22.89 32.59
C HIS A 78 -0.93 21.49 33.21
N PRO A 79 -2.14 20.98 33.46
CA PRO A 79 -2.34 19.58 33.81
C PRO A 79 -1.76 18.65 32.74
N HIS A 80 -0.92 17.71 33.14
CA HIS A 80 -0.25 16.81 32.21
C HIS A 80 0.05 15.44 32.83
N LYS A 81 0.23 14.44 31.97
CA LYS A 81 0.72 13.10 32.31
C LYS A 81 2.04 12.86 31.59
N ILE A 82 3.06 12.42 32.30
CA ILE A 82 4.31 11.95 31.70
C ILE A 82 4.19 10.44 31.50
N ASP A 83 4.34 9.99 30.26
CA ASP A 83 4.31 8.61 29.88
C ASP A 83 5.71 8.15 29.47
N THR A 84 6.28 7.20 30.20
CA THR A 84 7.64 6.69 30.02
C THR A 84 7.68 5.33 29.32
N GLN A 85 6.58 4.86 28.72
CA GLN A 85 6.52 3.55 28.06
C GLN A 85 7.56 3.41 26.93
N PHE A 86 7.99 4.53 26.33
CA PHE A 86 8.97 4.56 25.25
C PHE A 86 10.36 5.00 25.67
N LYS A 87 10.67 5.11 26.99
CA LYS A 87 11.96 5.59 27.51
C LYS A 87 13.18 4.85 26.93
N ASP A 88 13.03 3.60 26.53
CA ASP A 88 14.06 2.73 25.95
C ASP A 88 13.88 2.54 24.43
N LYS A 89 13.02 3.32 23.79
CA LYS A 89 12.67 3.23 22.37
C LYS A 89 13.13 4.47 21.61
N VAL A 90 13.21 4.30 20.29
CA VAL A 90 13.40 5.41 19.35
C VAL A 90 12.04 5.70 18.70
N LEU A 91 11.61 6.95 18.75
CA LEU A 91 10.42 7.41 18.02
C LEU A 91 10.84 8.08 16.72
N MET A 92 10.13 7.78 15.68
CA MET A 92 10.18 8.44 14.38
C MET A 92 8.77 8.85 13.95
N PRO A 93 8.61 9.76 12.97
CA PRO A 93 7.30 9.92 12.33
C PRO A 93 6.77 8.56 11.90
N GLY A 94 5.48 8.34 12.04
CA GLY A 94 4.82 7.15 11.52
C GLY A 94 5.21 6.96 10.05
N PHE A 95 5.63 5.75 9.69
CA PHE A 95 6.01 5.48 8.32
C PHE A 95 4.81 5.61 7.39
N ILE A 96 5.07 6.07 6.19
CA ILE A 96 4.07 6.28 5.15
C ILE A 96 4.43 5.40 3.96
N ASP A 97 3.47 4.61 3.51
CA ASP A 97 3.56 3.92 2.22
C ASP A 97 2.68 4.67 1.21
N PRO A 98 3.27 5.49 0.33
CA PRO A 98 2.51 6.36 -0.56
C PRO A 98 1.84 5.64 -1.72
N HIS A 99 1.98 4.31 -1.83
CA HIS A 99 1.34 3.51 -2.86
C HIS A 99 1.26 2.04 -2.46
N LEU A 100 0.10 1.58 -2.10
CA LEU A 100 -0.23 0.15 -1.96
C LEU A 100 -1.73 -0.08 -2.22
N HIS A 101 -2.16 -1.32 -2.13
CA HIS A 101 -3.52 -1.73 -2.41
C HIS A 101 -4.09 -2.54 -1.25
N PRO A 102 -4.87 -1.93 -0.32
CA PRO A 102 -5.48 -2.65 0.80
C PRO A 102 -6.35 -3.82 0.34
N LEU A 103 -7.06 -3.65 -0.79
CA LEU A 103 -7.84 -4.72 -1.41
C LEU A 103 -6.97 -5.89 -1.85
N LEU A 104 -5.89 -5.63 -2.60
CA LEU A 104 -5.01 -6.71 -3.07
C LEU A 104 -4.31 -7.42 -1.91
N GLY A 105 -3.94 -6.68 -0.85
CA GLY A 105 -3.48 -7.25 0.40
C GLY A 105 -4.53 -8.17 1.04
N ALA A 106 -5.78 -7.73 1.10
CA ALA A 106 -6.89 -8.54 1.62
C ALA A 106 -7.13 -9.79 0.78
N ILE A 107 -7.04 -9.70 -0.56
CA ILE A 107 -7.14 -10.86 -1.46
C ILE A 107 -5.95 -11.80 -1.26
N ALA A 108 -4.71 -11.29 -1.23
CA ALA A 108 -3.53 -12.11 -1.00
C ALA A 108 -3.65 -12.91 0.30
N PHE A 109 -4.16 -12.31 1.38
CA PHE A 109 -4.38 -13.01 2.65
C PHE A 109 -5.53 -14.03 2.65
N GLN A 110 -6.36 -14.07 1.60
CA GLN A 110 -7.34 -15.12 1.37
C GLN A 110 -6.74 -16.31 0.59
N THR A 111 -5.54 -16.18 0.05
CA THR A 111 -4.90 -17.17 -0.84
C THR A 111 -3.83 -17.98 -0.11
N VAL A 112 -3.42 -19.09 -0.72
CA VAL A 112 -2.17 -19.78 -0.35
C VAL A 112 -1.02 -19.17 -1.16
N TRP A 113 0.03 -18.76 -0.46
CA TRP A 113 1.20 -18.13 -1.08
C TRP A 113 2.19 -19.19 -1.57
N ILE A 114 2.46 -19.20 -2.87
CA ILE A 114 3.48 -20.03 -3.52
C ILE A 114 4.30 -19.11 -4.41
N THR A 115 5.35 -18.54 -3.85
CA THR A 115 6.14 -17.44 -4.43
C THR A 115 7.55 -17.88 -4.75
N PRO A 116 8.22 -17.29 -5.77
CA PRO A 116 9.61 -17.59 -6.10
C PRO A 116 10.61 -17.05 -5.06
N GLU A 117 10.22 -16.04 -4.28
CA GLU A 117 11.00 -15.46 -3.19
C GLU A 117 10.41 -15.83 -1.81
N PRO A 118 11.23 -15.83 -0.75
CA PRO A 118 10.73 -16.07 0.59
C PRO A 118 9.98 -14.84 1.14
N TRP A 119 8.92 -15.08 1.90
CA TRP A 119 8.19 -14.03 2.61
C TRP A 119 8.23 -14.21 4.12
N ASN A 120 8.16 -13.10 4.85
CA ASN A 120 8.00 -13.08 6.30
C ASN A 120 6.91 -12.09 6.69
N VAL A 121 5.72 -12.58 6.95
CA VAL A 121 4.59 -11.75 7.34
C VAL A 121 4.35 -11.89 8.84
N MET A 122 4.65 -10.84 9.60
CA MET A 122 4.49 -10.79 11.06
C MET A 122 5.15 -12.00 11.79
N GLY A 123 6.31 -12.47 11.29
CA GLY A 123 7.03 -13.63 11.83
C GLY A 123 6.63 -14.98 11.22
N GLN A 124 5.58 -15.06 10.45
CA GLN A 124 5.22 -16.25 9.68
C GLN A 124 6.03 -16.29 8.38
N LYS A 125 6.87 -17.30 8.23
CA LYS A 125 7.74 -17.46 7.05
C LYS A 125 7.08 -18.35 6.02
N THR A 126 7.08 -17.89 4.75
CA THR A 126 6.76 -18.69 3.57
C THR A 126 8.06 -18.90 2.81
N PRO A 127 8.51 -20.15 2.58
CA PRO A 127 9.75 -20.40 1.85
C PRO A 127 9.59 -20.07 0.35
N ALA A 128 10.70 -19.76 -0.30
CA ALA A 128 10.76 -19.69 -1.75
C ALA A 128 10.43 -21.04 -2.39
N THR A 129 9.70 -21.02 -3.50
CA THR A 129 9.43 -22.18 -4.34
C THR A 129 10.00 -21.90 -5.72
N LEU A 130 10.93 -22.72 -6.21
CA LEU A 130 11.58 -22.51 -7.51
C LEU A 130 11.46 -23.75 -8.38
N GLY A 131 11.23 -23.52 -9.67
CA GLY A 131 11.11 -24.58 -10.67
C GLY A 131 9.69 -25.17 -10.76
N LYS A 132 9.38 -25.68 -11.95
CA LYS A 132 8.05 -26.18 -12.33
C LYS A 132 7.56 -27.33 -11.45
N GLU A 133 8.43 -28.31 -11.21
CA GLU A 133 8.06 -29.49 -10.42
C GLU A 133 7.77 -29.14 -8.95
N ALA A 134 8.62 -28.28 -8.35
CA ALA A 134 8.42 -27.84 -6.97
C ALA A 134 7.12 -27.02 -6.84
N TYR A 135 6.84 -26.13 -7.79
CA TYR A 135 5.60 -25.36 -7.83
C TYR A 135 4.38 -26.26 -7.92
N LEU A 136 4.35 -27.20 -8.86
CA LEU A 136 3.22 -28.13 -9.03
C LEU A 136 3.01 -29.01 -7.80
N LYS A 137 4.10 -29.45 -7.15
CA LYS A 137 4.03 -30.21 -5.90
C LYS A 137 3.42 -29.35 -4.78
N ALA A 138 3.89 -28.10 -4.64
CA ALA A 138 3.34 -27.15 -3.65
C ALA A 138 1.86 -26.87 -3.90
N LEU A 139 1.46 -26.63 -5.14
CA LEU A 139 0.09 -26.37 -5.56
C LEU A 139 -0.84 -27.55 -5.23
N LYS A 140 -0.42 -28.80 -5.58
CA LYS A 140 -1.17 -30.02 -5.26
C LYS A 140 -1.28 -30.23 -3.74
N THR A 141 -0.21 -29.98 -3.00
CA THR A 141 -0.19 -30.09 -1.53
C THR A 141 -1.15 -29.08 -0.90
N ALA A 142 -1.10 -27.81 -1.34
CA ALA A 142 -1.99 -26.76 -0.89
C ALA A 142 -3.46 -27.07 -1.23
N PHE A 143 -3.72 -27.59 -2.42
CA PHE A 143 -5.06 -28.00 -2.83
C PHE A 143 -5.60 -29.13 -1.96
N ALA A 144 -4.80 -30.15 -1.63
CA ALA A 144 -5.20 -31.23 -0.76
C ALA A 144 -5.54 -30.73 0.67
N ALA A 145 -4.81 -29.75 1.17
CA ALA A 145 -4.99 -29.15 2.50
C ALA A 145 -6.08 -28.05 2.55
N ARG A 146 -6.69 -27.70 1.41
CA ARG A 146 -7.67 -26.60 1.34
C ARG A 146 -8.87 -26.81 2.26
N ARG A 147 -9.50 -25.75 2.66
CA ARG A 147 -10.83 -25.79 3.28
C ARG A 147 -11.85 -26.40 2.31
N LYS A 148 -12.55 -27.44 2.74
CA LYS A 148 -13.51 -28.17 1.88
C LYS A 148 -14.80 -27.40 1.62
N ASP A 149 -15.12 -26.44 2.49
CA ASP A 149 -16.29 -25.55 2.43
C ASP A 149 -16.02 -24.29 1.59
N ALA A 150 -14.76 -24.03 1.21
CA ALA A 150 -14.43 -22.87 0.36
C ALA A 150 -14.95 -23.09 -1.08
N PRO A 151 -15.69 -22.13 -1.64
CA PRO A 151 -16.29 -22.27 -2.98
C PRO A 151 -15.23 -22.25 -4.10
N ILE A 152 -14.06 -21.66 -3.85
CA ILE A 152 -12.95 -21.53 -4.79
C ILE A 152 -11.65 -21.79 -4.04
N PHE A 153 -10.72 -22.51 -4.68
CA PHE A 153 -9.34 -22.59 -4.21
C PHE A 153 -8.48 -21.55 -4.91
N MET A 154 -7.81 -20.72 -4.13
CA MET A 154 -7.00 -19.61 -4.63
C MET A 154 -5.56 -19.69 -4.16
N THR A 155 -4.62 -19.42 -5.07
CA THR A 155 -3.21 -19.22 -4.75
C THR A 155 -2.70 -17.92 -5.34
N TRP A 156 -1.65 -17.36 -4.74
CA TRP A 156 -0.96 -16.18 -5.22
C TRP A 156 0.55 -16.41 -5.28
N GLY A 157 1.21 -15.73 -6.22
CA GLY A 157 2.66 -15.69 -6.32
C GLY A 157 3.23 -16.48 -7.48
N PHE A 158 2.39 -17.05 -8.37
CA PHE A 158 2.88 -17.68 -9.59
C PHE A 158 3.73 -16.69 -10.42
N SER A 159 4.84 -17.18 -10.99
CA SER A 159 5.68 -16.44 -11.93
C SER A 159 6.17 -17.41 -13.01
N ALA A 160 5.84 -17.13 -14.26
CA ALA A 160 6.22 -18.00 -15.37
C ALA A 160 7.73 -18.20 -15.48
N ASP A 161 8.51 -17.14 -15.27
CA ASP A 161 9.99 -17.17 -15.31
C ASP A 161 10.61 -18.12 -14.27
N SER A 162 9.94 -18.26 -13.12
CA SER A 162 10.46 -19.06 -11.99
C SER A 162 9.81 -20.44 -11.89
N HIS A 163 8.53 -20.56 -12.32
CA HIS A 163 7.71 -21.76 -12.14
C HIS A 163 7.39 -22.49 -13.45
N GLY A 164 7.82 -21.91 -14.60
CA GLY A 164 7.52 -22.45 -15.94
C GLY A 164 6.07 -22.16 -16.35
N GLU A 165 5.66 -22.75 -17.48
CA GLU A 165 4.33 -22.51 -18.04
C GLU A 165 3.21 -23.12 -17.19
N LEU A 166 2.09 -22.39 -17.11
CA LEU A 166 0.84 -22.81 -16.49
C LEU A 166 -0.31 -22.71 -17.52
N SER A 167 -1.31 -23.59 -17.40
CA SER A 167 -2.51 -23.58 -18.24
C SER A 167 -3.73 -24.11 -17.49
N GLY A 168 -4.91 -23.81 -18.00
CA GLY A 168 -6.16 -24.36 -17.47
C GLY A 168 -6.19 -25.88 -17.47
N GLU A 169 -5.65 -26.52 -18.53
CA GLU A 169 -5.55 -27.99 -18.63
C GLU A 169 -4.69 -28.57 -17.49
N LEU A 170 -3.56 -27.91 -17.17
CA LEU A 170 -2.71 -28.34 -16.06
C LEU A 170 -3.46 -28.19 -14.73
N LEU A 171 -4.22 -27.12 -14.54
CA LEU A 171 -5.05 -26.93 -13.36
C LEU A 171 -6.21 -27.92 -13.30
N ASP A 172 -6.79 -28.33 -14.43
CA ASP A 172 -7.80 -29.39 -14.53
C ASP A 172 -7.24 -30.76 -14.10
N SER A 173 -5.93 -30.99 -14.28
CA SER A 173 -5.27 -32.21 -13.77
C SER A 173 -5.23 -32.27 -12.25
N ILE A 174 -5.41 -31.14 -11.56
CA ILE A 174 -5.50 -31.03 -10.10
C ILE A 174 -6.95 -31.23 -9.65
N SER A 175 -7.91 -30.57 -10.32
CA SER A 175 -9.33 -30.75 -10.05
C SER A 175 -10.18 -30.38 -11.26
N LYS A 176 -11.10 -31.30 -11.60
CA LYS A 176 -12.16 -31.09 -12.60
C LYS A 176 -13.50 -30.67 -11.97
N GLU A 177 -13.56 -30.53 -10.65
CA GLU A 177 -14.79 -30.23 -9.90
C GLU A 177 -14.70 -28.89 -9.16
N VAL A 178 -13.58 -28.66 -8.46
CA VAL A 178 -13.39 -27.46 -7.65
C VAL A 178 -12.80 -26.33 -8.50
N PRO A 179 -13.41 -25.14 -8.51
CA PRO A 179 -12.84 -23.95 -9.15
C PRO A 179 -11.46 -23.60 -8.57
N ILE A 180 -10.46 -23.44 -9.45
CA ILE A 180 -9.09 -23.05 -9.10
C ILE A 180 -8.78 -21.71 -9.77
N LEU A 181 -8.29 -20.76 -8.98
CA LEU A 181 -7.78 -19.47 -9.40
C LEU A 181 -6.33 -19.33 -8.94
N VAL A 182 -5.42 -19.17 -9.88
CA VAL A 182 -4.03 -18.83 -9.64
C VAL A 182 -3.78 -17.39 -10.01
N LEU A 183 -3.47 -16.56 -9.01
CA LEU A 183 -3.05 -15.18 -9.19
C LEU A 183 -1.54 -15.14 -9.43
N GLN A 184 -1.14 -14.50 -10.51
CA GLN A 184 0.26 -14.25 -10.82
C GLN A 184 0.88 -13.27 -9.81
N ARG A 185 2.19 -13.26 -9.71
CA ARG A 185 2.96 -12.48 -8.73
C ARG A 185 2.68 -10.97 -8.78
N SER A 186 2.39 -10.44 -9.97
CA SER A 186 2.03 -9.04 -10.20
C SER A 186 0.60 -8.67 -9.80
N MET A 187 -0.29 -9.66 -9.60
CA MET A 187 -1.74 -9.45 -9.57
C MET A 187 -2.33 -8.87 -10.87
N HIS A 188 -1.58 -8.90 -11.98
CA HIS A 188 -2.02 -8.46 -13.31
C HIS A 188 -2.42 -9.61 -14.23
N GLU A 189 -2.25 -10.86 -13.75
CA GLU A 189 -2.57 -12.07 -14.53
C GLU A 189 -3.25 -13.12 -13.67
N ILE A 190 -4.13 -13.88 -14.29
CA ILE A 190 -4.76 -15.05 -13.68
C ILE A 190 -4.75 -16.24 -14.62
N TYR A 191 -4.58 -17.41 -14.02
CA TYR A 191 -4.82 -18.71 -14.67
C TYR A 191 -5.95 -19.42 -13.93
N ILE A 192 -6.89 -19.97 -14.69
CA ILE A 192 -8.08 -20.61 -14.12
C ILE A 192 -8.30 -21.99 -14.76
N ASN A 193 -8.89 -22.92 -13.97
CA ASN A 193 -9.29 -24.21 -14.52
C ASN A 193 -10.70 -24.14 -15.18
N THR A 194 -11.10 -25.22 -15.85
CA THR A 194 -12.42 -25.31 -16.51
C THR A 194 -13.59 -25.08 -15.55
N PRO A 195 -13.63 -25.64 -14.32
CA PRO A 195 -14.67 -25.30 -13.34
C PRO A 195 -14.74 -23.81 -12.99
N MET A 196 -13.61 -23.11 -12.87
CA MET A 196 -13.61 -21.68 -12.61
C MET A 196 -14.12 -20.88 -13.81
N LEU A 197 -13.75 -21.26 -15.04
CA LEU A 197 -14.30 -20.64 -16.25
C LEU A 197 -15.82 -20.84 -16.34
N ALA A 198 -16.32 -22.05 -16.05
CA ALA A 198 -17.76 -22.34 -15.99
C ALA A 198 -18.44 -21.46 -14.92
N PHE A 199 -17.80 -21.29 -13.77
CA PHE A 199 -18.29 -20.40 -12.72
C PHE A 199 -18.41 -18.95 -13.20
N LEU A 200 -17.38 -18.38 -13.90
CA LEU A 200 -17.44 -17.02 -14.45
C LEU A 200 -18.54 -16.88 -15.50
N LYS A 201 -18.71 -17.88 -16.38
CA LYS A 201 -19.80 -17.91 -17.37
C LYS A 201 -21.20 -17.93 -16.70
N ALA A 202 -21.35 -18.68 -15.61
CA ALA A 202 -22.58 -18.68 -14.83
C ALA A 202 -22.89 -17.34 -14.15
N LYS A 203 -21.84 -16.50 -13.93
CA LYS A 203 -21.97 -15.12 -13.46
C LYS A 203 -22.20 -14.10 -14.57
N GLY A 204 -22.25 -14.54 -15.84
CA GLY A 204 -22.55 -13.70 -16.99
C GLY A 204 -21.37 -13.36 -17.89
N LEU A 205 -20.18 -13.96 -17.69
CA LEU A 205 -19.05 -13.79 -18.61
C LEU A 205 -19.45 -14.38 -19.99
N ASP A 206 -19.53 -13.49 -20.98
CA ASP A 206 -19.77 -13.86 -22.37
C ASP A 206 -18.43 -14.04 -23.11
N ALA A 207 -18.00 -15.31 -23.23
CA ALA A 207 -16.75 -15.62 -23.90
C ALA A 207 -16.75 -15.28 -25.40
N GLU A 208 -17.92 -15.37 -26.09
CA GLU A 208 -18.02 -15.02 -27.50
C GLU A 208 -17.79 -13.52 -27.75
N LYS A 209 -18.31 -12.69 -26.86
CA LYS A 209 -18.09 -11.23 -26.92
C LYS A 209 -16.62 -10.87 -26.87
N PHE A 210 -15.80 -11.65 -26.16
CA PHE A 210 -14.38 -11.38 -25.92
C PHE A 210 -13.45 -12.39 -26.59
N LYS A 211 -13.94 -13.17 -27.58
CA LYS A 211 -13.17 -14.25 -28.21
C LYS A 211 -11.86 -13.78 -28.87
N ASP A 212 -11.87 -12.57 -29.41
CA ASP A 212 -10.72 -11.97 -30.10
C ASP A 212 -9.97 -10.93 -29.21
N HIS A 213 -10.21 -10.93 -27.91
CA HIS A 213 -9.56 -9.99 -27.00
C HIS A 213 -8.03 -10.30 -26.93
N PRO A 214 -7.15 -9.32 -27.23
CA PRO A 214 -5.73 -9.57 -27.39
C PRO A 214 -5.01 -10.03 -26.12
N GLN A 215 -5.60 -9.75 -24.94
CA GLN A 215 -5.04 -10.07 -23.62
C GLN A 215 -5.79 -11.22 -22.92
N ILE A 216 -6.36 -12.13 -23.72
CA ILE A 216 -7.00 -13.37 -23.24
C ILE A 216 -6.56 -14.55 -24.11
N ASN A 217 -5.99 -15.57 -23.49
CA ASN A 217 -5.75 -16.85 -24.13
C ASN A 217 -6.80 -17.87 -23.62
N TRP A 218 -7.89 -18.05 -24.39
CA TRP A 218 -8.97 -18.95 -24.06
C TRP A 218 -8.56 -20.42 -24.01
N GLN A 219 -7.54 -20.83 -24.80
CA GLN A 219 -7.06 -22.21 -24.81
C GLN A 219 -6.29 -22.55 -23.54
N LYS A 220 -5.54 -21.58 -23.01
CA LYS A 220 -4.80 -21.73 -21.74
C LYS A 220 -5.63 -21.31 -20.51
N ASN A 221 -6.84 -20.76 -20.70
CA ASN A 221 -7.61 -20.08 -19.63
C ASN A 221 -6.77 -19.06 -18.87
N HIS A 222 -6.03 -18.23 -19.60
CA HIS A 222 -5.12 -17.22 -19.11
C HIS A 222 -5.64 -15.83 -19.51
N PHE A 223 -5.73 -14.93 -18.51
CA PHE A 223 -6.19 -13.55 -18.66
C PHE A 223 -5.13 -12.62 -18.06
N TRP A 224 -4.73 -11.58 -18.78
CA TRP A 224 -3.76 -10.62 -18.28
C TRP A 224 -4.15 -9.18 -18.63
N GLU A 225 -3.59 -8.21 -17.91
CA GLU A 225 -3.84 -6.79 -18.02
C GLU A 225 -5.34 -6.47 -18.19
N ASP A 226 -5.76 -5.81 -19.27
CA ASP A 226 -7.17 -5.46 -19.48
C ASP A 226 -8.08 -6.69 -19.62
N GLY A 227 -7.58 -7.80 -20.16
CA GLY A 227 -8.31 -9.07 -20.19
C GLY A 227 -8.66 -9.59 -18.79
N MET A 228 -7.78 -9.38 -17.82
CA MET A 228 -8.07 -9.66 -16.41
C MET A 228 -8.95 -8.57 -15.79
N PHE A 229 -8.52 -7.30 -15.87
CA PHE A 229 -9.14 -6.21 -15.12
C PHE A 229 -10.54 -5.84 -15.61
N SER A 230 -10.77 -5.86 -16.93
CA SER A 230 -12.04 -5.42 -17.51
C SER A 230 -12.96 -6.58 -17.89
N VAL A 231 -12.40 -7.79 -18.14
CA VAL A 231 -13.20 -8.93 -18.60
C VAL A 231 -13.44 -9.96 -17.49
N ALA A 232 -12.42 -10.42 -16.75
CA ALA A 232 -12.61 -11.49 -15.75
C ALA A 232 -12.99 -10.98 -14.36
N LEU A 233 -12.29 -9.95 -13.86
CA LEU A 233 -12.40 -9.45 -12.49
C LEU A 233 -13.81 -8.97 -12.09
N PRO A 234 -14.60 -8.28 -12.93
CA PRO A 234 -15.95 -7.87 -12.58
C PRO A 234 -16.86 -9.02 -12.14
N TYR A 235 -16.69 -10.20 -12.71
CA TYR A 235 -17.49 -11.40 -12.36
C TYR A 235 -16.97 -12.10 -11.09
N MET A 236 -15.78 -11.73 -10.60
CA MET A 236 -15.19 -12.26 -9.37
C MET A 236 -15.42 -11.34 -8.16
N ALA A 237 -15.75 -10.07 -8.37
CA ALA A 237 -15.84 -9.06 -7.33
C ALA A 237 -16.72 -9.49 -6.14
N GLY A 238 -17.90 -10.04 -6.40
CA GLY A 238 -18.83 -10.50 -5.36
C GLY A 238 -18.32 -11.67 -4.51
N ILE A 239 -17.26 -12.37 -4.94
CA ILE A 239 -16.62 -13.44 -4.16
C ILE A 239 -15.41 -12.88 -3.41
N LEU A 240 -14.55 -12.20 -4.13
CA LEU A 240 -13.31 -11.64 -3.58
C LEU A 240 -13.59 -10.60 -2.48
N LEU A 241 -14.69 -9.84 -2.63
CA LEU A 241 -15.13 -8.79 -1.72
C LEU A 241 -16.29 -9.22 -0.81
N ASN A 242 -16.64 -10.52 -0.78
CA ASN A 242 -17.60 -11.03 0.21
C ASN A 242 -17.07 -10.70 1.63
N PRO A 243 -17.84 -10.02 2.49
CA PRO A 243 -17.37 -9.60 3.81
C PRO A 243 -16.80 -10.72 4.67
N ALA A 244 -17.40 -11.93 4.62
CA ALA A 244 -16.92 -13.07 5.41
C ALA A 244 -15.49 -13.53 5.00
N ALA A 245 -15.08 -13.29 3.75
CA ALA A 245 -13.77 -13.62 3.23
C ALA A 245 -12.82 -12.40 3.23
N ALA A 246 -13.31 -11.25 2.79
CA ALA A 246 -12.50 -10.05 2.60
C ALA A 246 -12.16 -9.32 3.91
N ASP A 247 -13.11 -9.17 4.83
CA ASP A 247 -12.88 -8.39 6.06
C ASP A 247 -11.73 -8.96 6.92
N PRO A 248 -11.58 -10.28 7.14
CA PRO A 248 -10.40 -10.84 7.80
C PRO A 248 -9.09 -10.50 7.08
N GLY A 249 -9.07 -10.47 5.74
CA GLY A 249 -7.93 -10.10 4.93
C GLY A 249 -7.54 -8.63 5.11
N TYR A 250 -8.52 -7.71 5.09
CA TYR A 250 -8.30 -6.29 5.38
C TYR A 250 -7.76 -6.07 6.79
N LEU A 251 -8.34 -6.73 7.79
CA LEU A 251 -7.87 -6.65 9.17
C LEU A 251 -6.42 -7.16 9.31
N LYS A 252 -6.08 -8.23 8.61
CA LYS A 252 -4.71 -8.76 8.59
C LYS A 252 -3.75 -7.81 7.86
N THR A 253 -4.18 -7.18 6.78
CA THR A 253 -3.42 -6.12 6.10
C THR A 253 -3.16 -4.96 7.06
N ARG A 254 -4.18 -4.46 7.75
CA ARG A 254 -4.06 -3.40 8.77
C ARG A 254 -3.07 -3.76 9.88
N ASP A 255 -3.16 -4.98 10.41
CA ASP A 255 -2.28 -5.46 11.47
C ASP A 255 -0.82 -5.60 10.95
N TYR A 256 -0.63 -5.99 9.68
CA TYR A 256 0.68 -6.05 9.04
C TYR A 256 1.30 -4.66 8.83
N LEU A 257 0.51 -3.67 8.46
CA LEU A 257 0.97 -2.28 8.36
C LEU A 257 1.45 -1.75 9.73
N ASN A 258 0.65 -1.94 10.79
CA ASN A 258 1.06 -1.57 12.15
C ASN A 258 2.32 -2.30 12.62
N TYR A 259 2.46 -3.60 12.27
CA TYR A 259 3.64 -4.41 12.60
C TYR A 259 4.92 -3.81 12.00
N ASN A 260 4.83 -3.14 10.86
CA ASN A 260 5.94 -2.51 10.16
C ASN A 260 6.07 -1.00 10.40
N GLY A 261 5.32 -0.43 11.35
CA GLY A 261 5.43 0.97 11.74
C GLY A 261 4.70 1.96 10.83
N ILE A 262 3.84 1.45 9.94
CA ILE A 262 3.09 2.28 8.99
C ILE A 262 1.83 2.80 9.67
N THR A 263 1.63 4.11 9.65
CA THR A 263 0.44 4.81 10.15
C THR A 263 -0.44 5.36 9.04
N THR A 264 0.12 5.58 7.86
CA THR A 264 -0.63 6.12 6.71
C THR A 264 -0.22 5.41 5.43
N VAL A 265 -1.22 5.08 4.64
CA VAL A 265 -1.03 4.51 3.30
C VAL A 265 -1.86 5.26 2.28
N ALA A 266 -1.44 5.25 1.01
CA ALA A 266 -2.32 5.64 -0.07
C ALA A 266 -2.79 4.38 -0.84
N ASP A 267 -4.10 4.21 -0.92
CA ASP A 267 -4.74 3.22 -1.78
C ASP A 267 -4.75 3.76 -3.22
N MET A 268 -3.79 3.33 -4.00
CA MET A 268 -3.55 3.85 -5.35
C MET A 268 -4.38 3.17 -6.44
N ASN A 269 -5.49 2.54 -6.07
CA ASN A 269 -6.46 1.95 -7.00
C ASN A 269 -7.84 1.81 -6.37
N THR A 270 -8.29 2.81 -5.61
CA THR A 270 -9.60 2.76 -4.94
C THR A 270 -10.71 2.67 -5.98
N GLY A 271 -11.54 1.64 -5.86
CA GLY A 271 -12.63 1.37 -6.79
C GLY A 271 -12.19 0.67 -8.09
N GLY A 272 -10.97 0.12 -8.11
CA GLY A 272 -10.44 -0.60 -9.27
C GLY A 272 -11.19 -1.90 -9.59
N THR A 273 -11.90 -2.48 -8.61
CA THR A 273 -12.75 -3.67 -8.81
C THR A 273 -14.22 -3.32 -8.72
N ASP A 274 -14.65 -2.79 -7.58
CA ASP A 274 -16.02 -2.33 -7.34
C ASP A 274 -16.01 -1.25 -6.26
N TRP A 275 -16.34 -0.03 -6.62
CA TRP A 275 -16.29 1.13 -5.72
C TRP A 275 -17.10 0.93 -4.42
N ALA A 276 -18.33 0.42 -4.54
CA ALA A 276 -19.23 0.30 -3.40
C ALA A 276 -18.76 -0.80 -2.43
N LEU A 277 -18.35 -1.94 -2.96
CA LEU A 277 -17.87 -3.06 -2.16
C LEU A 277 -16.54 -2.71 -1.47
N GLU A 278 -15.58 -2.11 -2.19
CA GLU A 278 -14.27 -1.73 -1.65
C GLU A 278 -14.41 -0.67 -0.54
N THR A 279 -15.13 0.43 -0.79
CA THR A 279 -15.31 1.49 0.20
C THR A 279 -16.11 1.01 1.42
N SER A 280 -17.07 0.08 1.23
CA SER A 280 -17.79 -0.55 2.34
C SER A 280 -16.88 -1.44 3.19
N ALA A 281 -15.96 -2.18 2.56
CA ALA A 281 -14.98 -3.00 3.28
C ALA A 281 -14.01 -2.12 4.09
N LEU A 282 -13.48 -1.04 3.50
CA LEU A 282 -12.62 -0.08 4.20
C LEU A 282 -13.35 0.55 5.40
N LYS A 283 -14.63 0.93 5.25
CA LYS A 283 -15.44 1.46 6.37
C LYS A 283 -15.60 0.45 7.50
N ARG A 284 -15.83 -0.83 7.19
CA ARG A 284 -16.00 -1.86 8.23
C ARG A 284 -14.69 -2.24 8.92
N THR A 285 -13.55 -2.15 8.25
CA THR A 285 -12.30 -2.76 8.74
C THR A 285 -11.22 -1.75 9.13
N ILE A 286 -11.16 -0.62 8.43
CA ILE A 286 -10.17 0.43 8.64
C ILE A 286 -10.76 1.64 9.37
N ASP A 287 -11.95 2.10 8.98
CA ASP A 287 -12.59 3.27 9.59
C ASP A 287 -13.26 2.90 10.92
N THR A 288 -12.46 2.44 11.85
CA THR A 288 -12.89 1.98 13.18
C THR A 288 -12.09 2.71 14.27
N PRO A 289 -12.68 2.96 15.47
CA PRO A 289 -12.03 3.74 16.54
C PRO A 289 -10.66 3.22 16.97
N ASP A 290 -10.42 1.91 16.82
CA ASP A 290 -9.18 1.26 17.23
C ASP A 290 -8.21 0.99 16.09
N SER A 291 -8.49 1.50 14.89
CA SER A 291 -7.59 1.33 13.75
C SER A 291 -6.31 2.16 13.94
N PRO A 292 -5.13 1.57 13.76
CA PRO A 292 -3.85 2.28 13.84
C PRO A 292 -3.38 2.85 12.50
N VAL A 293 -4.25 2.89 11.49
CA VAL A 293 -3.86 3.21 10.11
C VAL A 293 -4.89 4.15 9.48
N ARG A 294 -4.38 5.11 8.71
CA ARG A 294 -5.14 6.00 7.83
C ARG A 294 -4.91 5.60 6.38
N VAL A 295 -5.96 5.62 5.57
CA VAL A 295 -5.92 5.34 4.13
C VAL A 295 -6.30 6.61 3.37
N ARG A 296 -5.37 7.11 2.55
CA ARG A 296 -5.68 8.12 1.55
C ARG A 296 -6.24 7.43 0.31
N LEU A 297 -7.45 7.78 -0.08
CA LEU A 297 -8.13 7.22 -1.25
C LEU A 297 -7.64 7.89 -2.53
N THR A 298 -7.26 7.08 -3.53
CA THR A 298 -6.86 7.57 -4.85
C THR A 298 -7.66 6.79 -5.91
N PRO A 299 -8.82 7.34 -6.33
CA PRO A 299 -9.74 6.65 -7.22
C PRO A 299 -9.12 6.29 -8.58
N ASP A 300 -9.38 5.07 -9.05
CA ASP A 300 -9.20 4.69 -10.46
C ASP A 300 -10.33 5.31 -11.28
N VAL A 301 -10.04 6.43 -11.89
CA VAL A 301 -11.08 7.19 -12.62
C VAL A 301 -11.48 6.53 -13.94
N TYR A 302 -10.65 5.66 -14.48
CA TYR A 302 -10.98 4.87 -15.66
C TYR A 302 -12.05 3.83 -15.34
N LYS A 303 -11.85 3.05 -14.28
CA LYS A 303 -12.81 2.05 -13.82
C LYS A 303 -14.12 2.68 -13.35
N LEU A 304 -14.04 3.81 -12.64
CA LEU A 304 -15.23 4.58 -12.27
C LEU A 304 -16.03 5.05 -13.49
N ALA A 305 -15.34 5.61 -14.51
CA ALA A 305 -16.02 6.05 -15.73
C ALA A 305 -16.67 4.88 -16.48
N ALA A 306 -16.01 3.74 -16.55
CA ALA A 306 -16.56 2.53 -17.15
C ALA A 306 -17.78 2.00 -16.38
N ALA A 307 -17.71 1.92 -15.06
CA ALA A 307 -18.79 1.46 -14.18
C ALA A 307 -20.02 2.39 -14.26
N LEU A 308 -19.80 3.70 -14.27
CA LEU A 308 -20.85 4.73 -14.37
C LEU A 308 -21.28 5.01 -15.81
N LYS A 309 -20.59 4.42 -16.80
CA LYS A 309 -20.79 4.66 -18.25
C LYS A 309 -20.71 6.15 -18.63
N SER A 310 -19.99 6.95 -17.87
CA SER A 310 -19.80 8.39 -18.10
C SER A 310 -18.57 8.91 -17.36
N PRO A 311 -17.59 9.51 -18.07
CA PRO A 311 -16.47 10.23 -17.46
C PRO A 311 -16.92 11.41 -16.59
N GLU A 312 -17.98 12.12 -16.97
CA GLU A 312 -18.54 13.24 -16.22
C GLU A 312 -19.16 12.79 -14.90
N ALA A 313 -19.86 11.66 -14.89
CA ALA A 313 -20.41 11.06 -13.67
C ALA A 313 -19.28 10.63 -12.72
N ALA A 314 -18.20 10.05 -13.25
CA ALA A 314 -17.01 9.70 -12.47
C ALA A 314 -16.37 10.95 -11.86
N MET A 315 -16.15 11.99 -12.62
CA MET A 315 -15.58 13.26 -12.12
C MET A 315 -16.48 13.91 -11.05
N LYS A 316 -17.80 13.89 -11.24
CA LYS A 316 -18.76 14.38 -10.24
C LYS A 316 -18.67 13.58 -8.93
N LEU A 317 -18.60 12.25 -9.01
CA LEU A 317 -18.44 11.40 -7.83
C LEU A 317 -17.14 11.72 -7.10
N VAL A 318 -16.01 11.77 -7.82
CA VAL A 318 -14.70 12.11 -7.24
C VAL A 318 -14.72 13.49 -6.57
N GLY A 319 -15.36 14.48 -7.17
CA GLY A 319 -15.50 15.83 -6.58
C GLY A 319 -16.29 15.87 -5.27
N GLN A 320 -17.08 14.85 -4.95
CA GLN A 320 -17.85 14.77 -3.72
C GLN A 320 -17.11 14.02 -2.60
N LEU A 321 -15.98 13.36 -2.87
CA LEU A 321 -15.32 12.49 -1.90
C LEU A 321 -14.75 13.25 -0.71
N LYS A 322 -14.21 14.44 -0.91
CA LYS A 322 -13.62 15.24 0.18
C LYS A 322 -14.62 15.53 1.30
N ALA A 323 -15.90 15.70 0.98
CA ALA A 323 -16.97 15.90 1.97
C ALA A 323 -17.31 14.63 2.75
N GLN A 324 -16.78 13.48 2.35
CA GLN A 324 -17.00 12.19 3.01
C GLN A 324 -15.78 11.73 3.82
N ASN A 325 -14.76 12.57 3.96
CA ASN A 325 -13.57 12.26 4.75
C ASN A 325 -13.97 11.91 6.20
N THR A 326 -13.32 10.87 6.70
CA THR A 326 -13.39 10.46 8.10
C THR A 326 -11.99 10.58 8.72
N ARG A 327 -11.82 10.13 9.95
CA ARG A 327 -10.52 10.05 10.62
C ARG A 327 -9.53 9.13 9.87
N HIS A 328 -10.02 8.05 9.29
CA HIS A 328 -9.21 7.00 8.70
C HIS A 328 -9.28 6.91 7.17
N LEU A 329 -10.30 7.49 6.55
CA LEU A 329 -10.47 7.48 5.10
C LEU A 329 -10.45 8.91 4.57
N ILE A 330 -9.36 9.26 3.88
CA ILE A 330 -9.08 10.64 3.47
C ILE A 330 -9.01 10.71 1.94
N PHE A 331 -9.76 11.61 1.35
CA PHE A 331 -9.58 12.03 -0.03
C PHE A 331 -9.08 13.48 -0.05
N ASN A 332 -7.94 13.72 -0.68
CA ASN A 332 -7.29 15.02 -0.76
C ASN A 332 -6.88 15.39 -2.19
N ASN A 333 -7.77 15.15 -3.15
CA ASN A 333 -7.63 15.59 -4.54
C ASN A 333 -6.69 14.76 -5.44
N GLY A 334 -6.34 13.52 -5.09
CA GLY A 334 -5.54 12.65 -5.96
C GLY A 334 -6.38 11.67 -6.76
N ILE A 335 -5.99 11.40 -8.02
CA ILE A 335 -6.60 10.37 -8.87
C ILE A 335 -5.53 9.47 -9.48
N LYS A 336 -5.92 8.25 -9.88
CA LYS A 336 -5.04 7.25 -10.49
C LYS A 336 -5.37 7.05 -11.95
N LEU A 337 -4.29 7.00 -12.76
CA LEU A 337 -4.29 6.56 -14.15
C LEU A 337 -3.23 5.46 -14.34
N PHE A 338 -3.34 4.72 -15.42
CA PHE A 338 -2.43 3.63 -15.78
C PHE A 338 -1.91 3.85 -17.19
N ALA A 339 -0.59 3.70 -17.40
CA ALA A 339 0.04 3.79 -18.70
C ALA A 339 0.37 2.41 -19.29
N ASP A 340 1.33 1.70 -18.70
CA ASP A 340 1.92 0.49 -19.25
C ASP A 340 1.89 -0.69 -18.27
N GLY A 341 2.26 -1.87 -18.77
CA GLY A 341 2.09 -3.13 -18.07
C GLY A 341 3.07 -3.37 -16.92
N ALA A 342 2.82 -4.46 -16.20
CA ALA A 342 3.53 -4.79 -14.97
C ALA A 342 4.98 -5.25 -15.21
N MET A 343 5.87 -4.84 -14.30
CA MET A 343 7.27 -5.25 -14.33
C MET A 343 7.46 -6.74 -14.01
N PHE A 344 6.68 -7.31 -13.10
CA PHE A 344 6.75 -8.74 -12.77
C PHE A 344 6.35 -9.68 -13.90
N SER A 345 5.62 -9.17 -14.91
CA SER A 345 5.19 -9.92 -16.11
C SER A 345 6.04 -9.61 -17.35
N GLN A 346 7.12 -8.82 -17.21
CA GLN A 346 7.89 -8.28 -18.33
C GLN A 346 7.00 -7.57 -19.37
N ALA A 347 5.99 -6.83 -18.90
CA ALA A 347 4.98 -6.16 -19.73
C ALA A 347 5.14 -4.63 -19.79
N MET A 348 6.15 -4.04 -19.14
CA MET A 348 6.38 -2.59 -19.21
C MET A 348 6.72 -2.15 -20.64
N GLN A 349 6.18 -1.02 -21.09
CA GLN A 349 6.47 -0.47 -22.43
C GLN A 349 7.88 0.09 -22.50
N LEU A 350 8.65 -0.44 -23.45
CA LEU A 350 10.03 -0.03 -23.67
C LEU A 350 10.21 0.69 -25.00
N ASN A 351 11.12 1.68 -25.01
CA ASN A 351 11.69 2.21 -26.22
C ASN A 351 12.59 1.19 -26.90
N GLU A 352 12.96 1.42 -28.16
CA GLU A 352 13.96 0.59 -28.83
C GLU A 352 15.25 0.47 -27.97
N PRO A 353 15.84 -0.72 -27.86
CA PRO A 353 15.56 -1.94 -28.65
C PRO A 353 14.48 -2.88 -28.04
N GLY A 354 13.70 -2.48 -27.03
CA GLY A 354 12.71 -3.36 -26.38
C GLY A 354 13.36 -4.35 -25.41
N TYR A 355 12.69 -5.45 -25.14
CA TYR A 355 13.24 -6.59 -24.40
C TYR A 355 14.26 -7.35 -25.26
N ILE A 356 15.08 -8.23 -24.66
CA ILE A 356 16.12 -8.96 -25.41
C ILE A 356 15.54 -9.98 -26.40
N ASP A 357 14.32 -10.43 -26.23
CA ASP A 357 13.58 -11.28 -27.17
C ASP A 357 12.84 -10.48 -28.27
N GLY A 358 12.93 -9.15 -28.23
CA GLY A 358 12.39 -8.24 -29.23
C GLY A 358 10.98 -7.72 -28.97
N HIS A 359 10.26 -8.18 -27.93
CA HIS A 359 8.97 -7.59 -27.60
C HIS A 359 9.13 -6.22 -26.92
N LYS A 360 8.08 -5.39 -26.89
CA LYS A 360 8.12 -4.01 -26.39
C LYS A 360 7.29 -3.77 -25.12
N GLY A 361 6.54 -4.76 -24.68
CA GLY A 361 5.59 -4.65 -23.57
C GLY A 361 4.18 -4.32 -24.01
N GLU A 362 3.34 -3.97 -23.04
CA GLU A 362 1.90 -3.82 -23.18
C GLU A 362 1.45 -2.43 -22.71
N TRP A 363 0.42 -1.87 -23.34
CA TRP A 363 -0.31 -0.73 -22.81
C TRP A 363 -1.49 -1.20 -21.95
N ILE A 364 -1.63 -0.70 -20.72
CA ILE A 364 -2.88 -0.82 -19.96
C ILE A 364 -3.90 0.17 -20.53
N THR A 365 -3.45 1.41 -20.77
CA THR A 365 -4.26 2.43 -21.42
C THR A 365 -3.55 2.96 -22.65
N GLN A 366 -4.22 2.95 -23.80
CA GLN A 366 -3.67 3.48 -25.05
C GLN A 366 -3.42 4.99 -24.95
N PRO A 367 -2.41 5.54 -25.65
CA PRO A 367 -1.99 6.94 -25.52
C PRO A 367 -3.09 7.98 -25.70
N GLY A 368 -4.00 7.82 -26.67
CA GLY A 368 -5.09 8.77 -26.91
C GLY A 368 -6.05 8.87 -25.72
N PRO A 369 -6.73 7.78 -25.34
CA PRO A 369 -7.58 7.75 -24.15
C PRO A 369 -6.88 8.19 -22.88
N PHE A 370 -5.58 7.85 -22.70
CA PHE A 370 -4.79 8.32 -21.55
C PHE A 370 -4.71 9.85 -21.50
N GLU A 371 -4.37 10.48 -22.62
CA GLU A 371 -4.26 11.93 -22.73
C GLU A 371 -5.58 12.63 -22.44
N ASP A 372 -6.72 12.11 -22.94
CA ASP A 372 -8.04 12.67 -22.72
C ASP A 372 -8.45 12.68 -21.24
N PHE A 373 -8.24 11.57 -20.54
CA PHE A 373 -8.48 11.50 -19.09
C PHE A 373 -7.54 12.42 -18.31
N ALA A 374 -6.25 12.37 -18.61
CA ALA A 374 -5.25 13.23 -17.95
C ALA A 374 -5.60 14.71 -18.11
N ARG A 375 -5.99 15.15 -19.33
CA ARG A 375 -6.39 16.52 -19.61
C ARG A 375 -7.63 16.94 -18.82
N SER A 376 -8.63 16.07 -18.74
CA SER A 376 -9.88 16.36 -18.04
C SER A 376 -9.64 16.62 -16.56
N TYR A 377 -8.88 15.73 -15.88
CA TYR A 377 -8.57 15.87 -14.46
C TYR A 377 -7.52 16.96 -14.17
N TRP A 378 -6.55 17.17 -15.08
CA TRP A 378 -5.61 18.30 -15.00
C TRP A 378 -6.33 19.64 -15.02
N ASN A 379 -7.27 19.82 -15.95
CA ASN A 379 -8.05 21.04 -16.06
C ASN A 379 -8.93 21.29 -14.84
N ALA A 380 -9.37 20.25 -14.17
CA ALA A 380 -10.11 20.31 -12.91
C ALA A 380 -9.22 20.51 -11.67
N GLY A 381 -7.89 20.51 -11.83
CA GLY A 381 -6.92 20.78 -10.75
C GLY A 381 -6.64 19.59 -9.85
N TYR A 382 -6.83 18.36 -10.31
CA TYR A 382 -6.48 17.15 -9.56
C TYR A 382 -4.99 16.84 -9.63
N GLN A 383 -4.45 16.29 -8.54
CA GLN A 383 -3.16 15.60 -8.55
C GLN A 383 -3.31 14.27 -9.31
N ILE A 384 -2.45 14.03 -10.29
CA ILE A 384 -2.52 12.84 -11.14
C ILE A 384 -1.37 11.91 -10.79
N HIS A 385 -1.70 10.69 -10.35
CA HIS A 385 -0.77 9.59 -10.13
C HIS A 385 -0.86 8.62 -11.30
N VAL A 386 0.27 8.26 -11.91
CA VAL A 386 0.28 7.40 -13.10
C VAL A 386 1.15 6.17 -12.91
N HIS A 387 0.56 4.99 -12.98
CA HIS A 387 1.30 3.73 -13.10
C HIS A 387 2.18 3.77 -14.34
N THR A 388 3.50 3.72 -14.15
CA THR A 388 4.47 3.89 -15.22
C THR A 388 5.74 3.09 -14.91
N ASN A 389 5.98 2.00 -15.61
CA ASN A 389 7.11 1.10 -15.36
C ASN A 389 8.25 1.27 -16.35
N GLY A 390 7.95 1.31 -17.65
CA GLY A 390 8.97 1.36 -18.69
C GLY A 390 9.30 2.77 -19.16
N ASP A 391 10.44 2.91 -19.83
CA ASP A 391 10.89 4.18 -20.40
C ASP A 391 10.02 4.62 -21.60
N GLY A 392 9.40 3.68 -22.31
CA GLY A 392 8.40 3.94 -23.36
C GLY A 392 7.10 4.49 -22.74
N GLY A 393 6.63 3.88 -21.65
CA GLY A 393 5.51 4.38 -20.86
C GLY A 393 5.79 5.78 -20.31
N ALA A 394 6.95 5.97 -19.68
CA ALA A 394 7.38 7.26 -19.16
C ALA A 394 7.46 8.35 -20.25
N ARG A 395 7.91 8.01 -21.45
CA ARG A 395 7.93 8.95 -22.57
C ARG A 395 6.52 9.44 -22.89
N MET A 396 5.57 8.55 -23.07
CA MET A 396 4.16 8.88 -23.37
C MET A 396 3.55 9.77 -22.27
N VAL A 397 3.75 9.40 -21.00
CA VAL A 397 3.25 10.15 -19.85
C VAL A 397 3.86 11.56 -19.77
N LEU A 398 5.18 11.68 -19.97
CA LEU A 398 5.86 12.98 -19.95
C LEU A 398 5.56 13.84 -21.18
N ASP A 399 5.28 13.23 -22.35
CA ASP A 399 4.78 13.95 -23.53
C ASP A 399 3.40 14.55 -23.26
N THR A 400 2.51 13.76 -22.62
CA THR A 400 1.20 14.25 -22.17
C THR A 400 1.35 15.38 -21.15
N LEU A 401 2.16 15.21 -20.10
CA LEU A 401 2.38 16.27 -19.10
C LEU A 401 2.92 17.56 -19.73
N GLN A 402 3.84 17.46 -20.70
CA GLN A 402 4.35 18.62 -21.42
C GLN A 402 3.24 19.38 -22.17
N LYS A 403 2.32 18.64 -22.82
CA LYS A 403 1.15 19.26 -23.49
C LYS A 403 0.25 19.96 -22.48
N LEU A 404 -0.08 19.28 -21.37
CA LEU A 404 -0.92 19.83 -20.30
C LEU A 404 -0.32 21.09 -19.69
N GLN A 405 1.00 21.12 -19.45
CA GLN A 405 1.72 22.31 -18.98
C GLN A 405 1.71 23.45 -20.00
N ASN A 406 1.78 23.14 -21.30
CA ASN A 406 1.69 24.18 -22.35
C ASN A 406 0.26 24.73 -22.47
N GLU A 407 -0.77 23.92 -22.26
CA GLU A 407 -2.18 24.31 -22.35
C GLU A 407 -2.63 25.08 -21.10
N LYS A 408 -2.28 24.58 -19.92
CA LYS A 408 -2.62 25.17 -18.63
C LYS A 408 -1.46 24.97 -17.65
N PHE A 409 -0.60 25.97 -17.54
CA PHE A 409 0.57 25.93 -16.67
C PHE A 409 0.18 25.83 -15.19
N SER A 410 0.87 24.97 -14.45
CA SER A 410 0.75 24.80 -12.99
C SER A 410 2.14 24.59 -12.38
N THR A 411 2.44 25.27 -11.28
CA THR A 411 3.73 25.18 -10.57
C THR A 411 3.76 24.09 -9.51
N ASP A 412 2.64 23.83 -8.82
CA ASP A 412 2.51 22.80 -7.78
C ASP A 412 1.43 21.78 -8.17
N HIS A 413 1.65 21.13 -9.30
CA HIS A 413 0.70 20.15 -9.83
C HIS A 413 0.88 18.76 -9.21
N ARG A 414 2.03 18.46 -8.61
CA ARG A 414 2.38 17.18 -7.98
C ARG A 414 2.08 15.96 -8.85
N PHE A 415 2.24 16.10 -10.16
CA PHE A 415 2.07 14.99 -11.09
C PHE A 415 3.09 13.91 -10.75
N THR A 416 2.62 12.68 -10.47
CA THR A 416 3.43 11.63 -9.88
C THR A 416 3.61 10.47 -10.85
N ILE A 417 4.86 10.14 -11.17
CA ILE A 417 5.25 8.90 -11.83
C ILE A 417 5.31 7.82 -10.74
N GLU A 418 4.42 6.85 -10.81
CA GLU A 418 4.41 5.71 -9.89
C GLU A 418 5.27 4.57 -10.43
N HIS A 419 5.89 3.82 -9.54
CA HIS A 419 6.76 2.66 -9.75
C HIS A 419 8.13 3.01 -10.28
N TYR A 420 8.25 3.74 -11.42
CA TYR A 420 9.53 4.12 -12.02
C TYR A 420 10.44 2.91 -12.22
N GLY A 421 9.88 1.84 -12.83
CA GLY A 421 10.51 0.54 -12.88
C GLY A 421 11.83 0.53 -13.65
N TYR A 422 11.83 1.02 -14.89
CA TYR A 422 13.03 1.17 -15.72
C TYR A 422 13.05 2.55 -16.38
N ALA A 423 14.15 3.27 -16.23
CA ALA A 423 14.32 4.58 -16.84
C ALA A 423 15.77 4.89 -17.18
N ASP A 424 15.96 5.79 -18.15
CA ASP A 424 17.25 6.35 -18.49
C ASP A 424 17.45 7.76 -17.87
N ASP A 425 18.65 8.31 -18.05
CA ASP A 425 18.98 9.65 -17.55
C ASP A 425 18.19 10.76 -18.28
N GLY A 426 17.79 10.53 -19.54
CA GLY A 426 16.91 11.42 -20.30
C GLY A 426 15.54 11.56 -19.65
N THR A 427 14.97 10.44 -19.19
CA THR A 427 13.70 10.40 -18.44
C THR A 427 13.81 11.19 -17.14
N SER A 428 14.88 10.99 -16.35
CA SER A 428 15.12 11.74 -15.10
C SER A 428 15.22 13.25 -15.33
N ARG A 429 15.89 13.68 -16.40
CA ARG A 429 15.99 15.11 -16.78
C ARG A 429 14.63 15.70 -17.15
N ARG A 430 13.81 14.96 -17.88
CA ARG A 430 12.46 15.41 -18.28
C ARG A 430 11.54 15.53 -17.07
N ILE A 431 11.57 14.57 -16.16
CA ILE A 431 10.81 14.62 -14.90
C ILE A 431 11.14 15.91 -14.14
N ALA A 432 12.43 16.18 -13.92
CA ALA A 432 12.90 17.39 -13.25
C ALA A 432 12.45 18.68 -13.96
N LYS A 433 12.59 18.73 -15.31
CA LYS A 433 12.22 19.90 -16.11
C LYS A 433 10.73 20.19 -16.07
N LEU A 434 9.89 19.16 -15.99
CA LEU A 434 8.43 19.30 -15.96
C LEU A 434 7.87 19.49 -14.56
N GLY A 435 8.70 19.43 -13.51
CA GLY A 435 8.27 19.58 -12.12
C GLY A 435 7.47 18.39 -11.59
N ALA A 436 7.57 17.23 -12.23
CA ALA A 436 6.94 16.01 -11.73
C ALA A 436 7.73 15.40 -10.57
N GLN A 437 7.07 14.53 -9.81
CA GLN A 437 7.65 13.78 -8.69
C GLN A 437 7.59 12.28 -8.96
N VAL A 438 8.31 11.49 -8.17
CA VAL A 438 8.41 10.04 -8.36
C VAL A 438 8.11 9.31 -7.06
N SER A 439 7.13 8.41 -7.10
CA SER A 439 6.89 7.41 -6.06
C SER A 439 7.38 6.08 -6.61
N ALA A 440 8.48 5.54 -6.05
CA ALA A 440 9.20 4.43 -6.64
C ALA A 440 9.08 3.13 -5.83
N ASN A 441 9.10 1.99 -6.55
CA ASN A 441 9.24 0.68 -5.93
C ASN A 441 10.69 0.16 -6.07
N PRO A 442 11.58 0.39 -5.10
CA PRO A 442 12.96 -0.06 -5.20
C PRO A 442 13.09 -1.59 -5.11
N PHE A 443 12.08 -2.30 -4.59
CA PHE A 443 12.08 -3.74 -4.48
C PHE A 443 12.20 -4.45 -5.83
N TYR A 444 11.75 -3.81 -6.92
CA TYR A 444 11.97 -4.33 -8.27
C TYR A 444 13.44 -4.64 -8.56
N LEU A 445 14.36 -3.78 -8.12
CA LEU A 445 15.78 -4.07 -8.29
C LEU A 445 16.20 -5.28 -7.45
N HIS A 446 15.77 -5.35 -6.22
CA HIS A 446 16.14 -6.43 -5.30
C HIS A 446 15.66 -7.79 -5.79
N ASP A 447 14.41 -7.89 -6.17
CA ASP A 447 13.76 -9.14 -6.57
C ASP A 447 14.02 -9.50 -8.05
N LEU A 448 13.85 -8.52 -8.95
CA LEU A 448 13.86 -8.78 -10.39
C LEU A 448 15.19 -8.47 -11.08
N GLY A 449 16.11 -7.74 -10.42
CA GLY A 449 17.34 -7.25 -11.06
C GLY A 449 18.15 -8.34 -11.75
N ASP A 450 18.39 -9.46 -11.06
CA ASP A 450 19.15 -10.58 -11.63
C ASP A 450 18.40 -11.27 -12.78
N ARG A 451 17.07 -11.41 -12.68
CA ARG A 451 16.23 -12.00 -13.75
C ARG A 451 16.20 -11.11 -14.99
N TYR A 452 16.00 -9.80 -14.80
CA TYR A 452 16.03 -8.84 -15.91
C TYR A 452 17.40 -8.74 -16.58
N ALA A 453 18.48 -8.93 -15.82
CA ALA A 453 19.83 -9.00 -16.40
C ALA A 453 20.01 -10.24 -17.27
N ALA A 454 19.40 -11.37 -16.91
CA ALA A 454 19.53 -12.64 -17.61
C ALA A 454 18.60 -12.75 -18.84
N SER A 455 17.32 -12.36 -18.70
CA SER A 455 16.28 -12.67 -19.71
C SER A 455 15.44 -11.47 -20.17
N GLY A 456 15.47 -10.32 -19.46
CA GLY A 456 14.62 -9.18 -19.81
C GLY A 456 15.32 -8.06 -20.57
N LEU A 457 16.33 -7.45 -19.96
CA LEU A 457 16.96 -6.23 -20.44
C LEU A 457 18.46 -6.38 -20.77
N GLY A 458 19.10 -7.45 -20.30
CA GLY A 458 20.56 -7.56 -20.24
C GLY A 458 21.15 -6.76 -19.07
N THR A 459 22.40 -7.04 -18.70
CA THR A 459 23.04 -6.54 -17.47
C THR A 459 23.05 -5.01 -17.37
N ASP A 460 23.44 -4.33 -18.45
CA ASP A 460 23.63 -2.86 -18.42
C ASP A 460 22.30 -2.10 -18.23
N ARG A 461 21.23 -2.55 -18.89
CA ARG A 461 19.91 -1.95 -18.75
C ARG A 461 19.24 -2.34 -17.44
N ALA A 462 19.37 -3.60 -17.01
CA ALA A 462 18.82 -4.05 -15.72
C ALA A 462 19.44 -3.29 -14.54
N ALA A 463 20.67 -2.79 -14.66
CA ALA A 463 21.28 -1.92 -13.67
C ALA A 463 20.55 -0.58 -13.50
N ARG A 464 19.68 -0.20 -14.44
CA ARG A 464 18.84 1.02 -14.37
C ARG A 464 17.41 0.77 -13.89
N ILE A 465 17.15 -0.36 -13.28
CA ILE A 465 15.90 -0.59 -12.56
C ILE A 465 15.86 0.35 -11.35
N ALA A 466 14.76 1.10 -11.20
CA ALA A 466 14.55 2.11 -10.17
C ALA A 466 15.80 3.02 -9.93
N PRO A 467 16.24 3.84 -10.92
CA PRO A 467 17.46 4.64 -10.82
C PRO A 467 17.18 5.95 -10.09
N LEU A 468 17.24 5.95 -8.76
CA LEU A 468 16.80 7.06 -7.91
C LEU A 468 17.86 8.17 -7.73
N GLY A 469 19.15 7.82 -7.80
CA GLY A 469 20.25 8.79 -7.62
C GLY A 469 20.22 9.94 -8.64
N GLY A 470 19.85 9.64 -9.88
CA GLY A 470 19.67 10.63 -10.94
C GLY A 470 18.55 11.64 -10.65
N LEU A 471 17.47 11.21 -9.98
CA LEU A 471 16.34 12.06 -9.60
C LEU A 471 16.72 13.01 -8.46
N VAL A 472 17.26 12.48 -7.36
CA VAL A 472 17.59 13.30 -6.18
C VAL A 472 18.70 14.31 -6.45
N LYS A 473 19.65 14.00 -7.35
CA LYS A 473 20.67 14.96 -7.82
C LYS A 473 20.06 16.15 -8.59
N ARG A 474 18.84 16.00 -9.08
CA ARG A 474 18.08 17.03 -9.79
C ARG A 474 16.98 17.67 -8.94
N ASN A 475 17.01 17.40 -7.62
CA ASN A 475 15.99 17.85 -6.66
C ASN A 475 14.57 17.41 -7.01
N VAL A 476 14.41 16.28 -7.68
CA VAL A 476 13.09 15.65 -7.88
C VAL A 476 12.67 15.03 -6.55
N PRO A 477 11.47 15.34 -6.04
CA PRO A 477 10.95 14.67 -4.86
C PRO A 477 10.76 13.17 -5.11
N VAL A 478 11.22 12.33 -4.19
CA VAL A 478 11.16 10.86 -4.29
C VAL A 478 10.54 10.27 -3.02
N GLY A 479 9.43 9.55 -3.18
CA GLY A 479 8.87 8.66 -2.16
C GLY A 479 9.17 7.20 -2.49
N LEU A 480 9.23 6.35 -1.45
CA LEU A 480 9.38 4.90 -1.61
C LEU A 480 8.09 4.20 -1.21
N HIS A 481 7.64 3.25 -2.04
CA HIS A 481 6.44 2.47 -1.77
C HIS A 481 6.65 0.97 -1.93
N SER A 482 5.78 0.19 -1.32
CA SER A 482 5.79 -1.25 -1.46
C SER A 482 4.97 -1.76 -2.63
N ASP A 483 3.90 -1.06 -2.97
CA ASP A 483 2.89 -1.62 -3.87
C ASP A 483 2.33 -2.95 -3.34
N PHE A 484 2.20 -3.07 -2.00
CA PHE A 484 1.79 -4.34 -1.37
C PHE A 484 0.50 -4.88 -1.97
N PRO A 485 0.50 -6.17 -2.42
CA PRO A 485 1.45 -7.25 -2.11
C PRO A 485 2.61 -7.45 -3.12
N MET A 486 2.89 -6.51 -4.04
CA MET A 486 4.00 -6.64 -5.00
C MET A 486 5.37 -6.63 -4.32
N ALA A 487 5.52 -5.88 -3.24
CA ALA A 487 6.65 -5.97 -2.32
C ALA A 487 6.15 -6.06 -0.87
N PRO A 488 6.97 -6.50 0.08
CA PRO A 488 6.64 -6.40 1.50
C PRO A 488 6.37 -4.95 1.91
N ALA A 489 5.27 -4.69 2.63
CA ALA A 489 5.00 -3.37 3.22
C ALA A 489 5.93 -3.13 4.42
N GLU A 490 7.21 -3.07 4.14
CA GLU A 490 8.32 -2.93 5.11
C GLU A 490 9.16 -1.68 4.75
N PRO A 491 8.79 -0.46 5.22
CA PRO A 491 9.46 0.77 4.81
C PRO A 491 10.97 0.78 5.05
N LEU A 492 11.45 0.22 6.17
CA LEU A 492 12.89 0.11 6.43
C LEU A 492 13.61 -0.83 5.45
N PHE A 493 12.93 -1.84 4.92
CA PHE A 493 13.46 -2.69 3.87
C PHE A 493 13.51 -1.95 2.53
N LEU A 494 12.48 -1.18 2.19
CA LEU A 494 12.49 -0.34 0.98
C LEU A 494 13.61 0.70 1.04
N ALA A 495 13.78 1.36 2.19
CA ALA A 495 14.88 2.29 2.43
C ALA A 495 16.27 1.61 2.31
N TRP A 496 16.40 0.41 2.87
CA TRP A 496 17.61 -0.40 2.69
C TRP A 496 17.88 -0.72 1.22
N THR A 497 16.88 -1.16 0.47
CA THR A 497 17.01 -1.49 -0.95
C THR A 497 17.44 -0.27 -1.76
N ALA A 498 16.80 0.88 -1.55
CA ALA A 498 17.14 2.12 -2.25
C ALA A 498 18.57 2.61 -1.92
N ALA A 499 19.03 2.41 -0.68
CA ALA A 499 20.36 2.84 -0.23
C ALA A 499 21.47 1.81 -0.51
N SER A 500 21.18 0.52 -0.57
CA SER A 500 22.16 -0.54 -0.88
C SER A 500 22.25 -0.85 -2.36
N ARG A 501 21.10 -0.89 -3.06
CA ARG A 501 20.92 -1.39 -4.42
C ARG A 501 21.42 -2.83 -4.59
N GLU A 502 21.20 -3.64 -3.57
CA GLU A 502 21.62 -5.04 -3.54
C GLU A 502 20.48 -5.95 -4.02
N THR A 503 20.76 -6.82 -5.01
CA THR A 503 19.83 -7.84 -5.50
C THR A 503 19.72 -9.02 -4.53
N MET A 504 18.76 -9.91 -4.74
CA MET A 504 18.64 -11.15 -3.93
C MET A 504 19.89 -12.03 -4.01
N ALA A 505 20.62 -12.00 -5.12
CA ALA A 505 21.89 -12.70 -5.26
C ALA A 505 23.09 -11.97 -4.62
N GLY A 506 22.87 -10.84 -3.94
CA GLY A 506 23.91 -10.05 -3.28
C GLY A 506 24.74 -9.18 -4.23
N LYS A 507 24.33 -9.03 -5.49
CA LYS A 507 25.00 -8.13 -6.42
C LYS A 507 24.54 -6.70 -6.22
N VAL A 508 25.46 -5.74 -6.38
CA VAL A 508 25.13 -4.31 -6.32
C VAL A 508 25.04 -3.76 -7.74
N PHE A 509 23.85 -3.26 -8.11
CA PHE A 509 23.60 -2.67 -9.42
C PHE A 509 23.64 -1.14 -9.37
N ALA A 510 24.37 -0.52 -10.33
CA ALA A 510 24.50 0.93 -10.49
C ALA A 510 24.65 1.68 -9.15
N PRO A 511 25.78 1.55 -8.42
CA PRO A 511 25.96 2.16 -7.09
C PRO A 511 25.84 3.68 -7.08
N GLY A 512 25.98 4.35 -8.24
CA GLY A 512 25.75 5.80 -8.40
C GLY A 512 24.28 6.23 -8.29
N GLU A 513 23.35 5.27 -8.35
CA GLU A 513 21.91 5.48 -8.22
C GLU A 513 21.37 5.21 -6.80
N ARG A 514 22.26 5.02 -5.83
CA ARG A 514 21.90 4.89 -4.41
C ARG A 514 21.31 6.20 -3.87
N LEU A 515 20.34 6.06 -2.99
CA LEU A 515 20.01 7.11 -2.04
C LEU A 515 21.01 7.10 -0.87
N THR A 516 21.27 8.26 -0.28
CA THR A 516 21.90 8.31 1.05
C THR A 516 20.94 7.73 2.10
N LEU A 517 21.44 7.39 3.28
CA LEU A 517 20.57 6.93 4.38
C LEU A 517 19.49 7.96 4.71
N ASP A 518 19.88 9.23 4.80
CA ASP A 518 18.95 10.31 5.10
C ASP A 518 17.85 10.44 4.02
N GLN A 519 18.21 10.44 2.73
CA GLN A 519 17.27 10.47 1.63
C GLN A 519 16.32 9.27 1.66
N ALA A 520 16.81 8.08 1.96
CA ALA A 520 16.00 6.87 2.04
C ALA A 520 15.01 6.91 3.23
N ILE A 521 15.42 7.44 4.37
CA ILE A 521 14.56 7.62 5.55
C ILE A 521 13.51 8.73 5.29
N ARG A 522 13.89 9.83 4.67
CA ARG A 522 12.95 10.87 4.24
C ARG A 522 11.90 10.34 3.28
N ALA A 523 12.30 9.48 2.35
CA ALA A 523 11.44 8.90 1.32
C ALA A 523 10.36 7.92 1.84
N ILE A 524 10.45 7.51 3.12
CA ILE A 524 9.42 6.72 3.83
C ILE A 524 8.72 7.52 4.95
N THR A 525 9.00 8.80 5.05
CA THR A 525 8.44 9.72 6.06
C THR A 525 7.97 11.02 5.41
N ILE A 526 8.72 12.12 5.52
CA ILE A 526 8.28 13.45 5.07
C ILE A 526 8.13 13.55 3.55
N ASP A 527 9.03 12.94 2.76
CA ASP A 527 8.92 12.98 1.32
C ASP A 527 7.76 12.07 0.83
N ALA A 528 7.48 10.94 1.52
CA ALA A 528 6.27 10.15 1.27
C ALA A 528 4.99 10.91 1.62
N ALA A 529 4.98 11.71 2.70
CA ALA A 529 3.86 12.59 3.02
C ALA A 529 3.63 13.61 1.91
N TYR A 530 4.71 14.20 1.36
CA TYR A 530 4.65 15.12 0.23
C TYR A 530 4.07 14.48 -1.03
N MET A 531 4.42 13.20 -1.33
CA MET A 531 3.85 12.47 -2.48
C MET A 531 2.33 12.44 -2.45
N ILE A 532 1.75 12.29 -1.27
CA ILE A 532 0.31 12.16 -1.07
C ILE A 532 -0.39 13.45 -0.63
N GLY A 533 0.33 14.60 -0.60
CA GLY A 533 -0.23 15.91 -0.25
C GLY A 533 -0.65 16.04 1.22
N MET A 534 0.07 15.39 2.15
CA MET A 534 -0.21 15.41 3.60
C MET A 534 0.98 15.86 4.44
N GLU A 535 2.00 16.48 3.86
CA GLU A 535 3.21 16.92 4.57
C GLU A 535 2.96 18.03 5.60
N SER A 536 1.87 18.76 5.49
CA SER A 536 1.45 19.73 6.52
C SER A 536 0.95 19.07 7.81
N GLU A 537 0.52 17.80 7.73
CA GLU A 537 -0.09 17.07 8.83
C GLU A 537 0.77 15.91 9.33
N LEU A 538 1.63 15.35 8.46
CA LEU A 538 2.35 14.08 8.67
C LEU A 538 3.82 14.17 8.25
N GLY A 539 4.55 13.09 8.50
CA GLY A 539 5.89 12.84 7.97
C GLY A 539 7.04 13.46 8.75
N SER A 540 6.76 14.33 9.72
CA SER A 540 7.72 14.84 10.69
C SER A 540 7.07 15.00 12.07
N ILE A 541 7.89 15.08 13.12
CA ILE A 541 7.43 15.30 14.51
C ILE A 541 7.64 16.79 14.84
N GLU A 542 6.63 17.59 14.50
CA GLU A 542 6.60 19.04 14.66
C GLU A 542 5.31 19.50 15.33
N ALA A 543 5.36 20.63 16.04
CA ALA A 543 4.13 21.21 16.62
C ALA A 543 3.10 21.52 15.55
N GLY A 544 1.83 21.19 15.84
CA GLY A 544 0.69 21.35 14.95
C GLY A 544 0.42 20.17 14.00
N LYS A 545 1.33 19.18 13.92
CA LYS A 545 1.10 17.94 13.15
C LYS A 545 0.44 16.86 14.00
N LEU A 546 -0.08 15.85 13.33
CA LEU A 546 -0.69 14.68 13.99
C LEU A 546 0.38 13.85 14.71
N ALA A 547 0.00 13.32 15.86
CA ALA A 547 0.88 12.53 16.71
C ALA A 547 0.94 11.06 16.23
N ASP A 548 1.50 10.88 15.03
CA ASP A 548 1.70 9.58 14.38
C ASP A 548 3.18 9.21 14.45
N PHE A 549 3.51 8.11 15.14
CA PHE A 549 4.89 7.68 15.33
C PHE A 549 5.08 6.20 15.04
N ALA A 550 6.20 5.86 14.40
CA ALA A 550 6.77 4.52 14.41
C ALA A 550 7.67 4.36 15.63
N VAL A 551 7.53 3.24 16.35
CA VAL A 551 8.26 2.98 17.59
C VAL A 551 9.28 1.87 17.35
N LEU A 552 10.57 2.19 17.40
CA LEU A 552 11.67 1.33 17.02
C LEU A 552 12.52 0.90 18.22
N ASP A 553 13.16 -0.26 18.13
CA ASP A 553 14.13 -0.73 19.13
C ASP A 553 15.54 -0.13 18.96
N LYS A 554 15.87 0.38 17.76
CA LYS A 554 17.18 0.95 17.41
C LYS A 554 17.05 2.18 16.55
N ASP A 555 18.04 3.04 16.61
CA ASP A 555 18.17 4.23 15.77
C ASP A 555 18.68 3.84 14.36
N PRO A 556 17.94 4.15 13.29
CA PRO A 556 18.36 3.89 11.90
C PRO A 556 19.70 4.54 11.54
N TYR A 557 19.98 5.72 12.07
CA TYR A 557 21.23 6.44 11.80
C TYR A 557 22.44 5.85 12.55
N GLU A 558 22.22 5.27 13.74
CA GLU A 558 23.27 4.56 14.49
C GLU A 558 23.64 3.22 13.86
N VAL A 559 22.64 2.46 13.38
CA VAL A 559 22.88 1.15 12.76
C VAL A 559 23.35 1.25 11.31
N GLY A 560 23.09 2.37 10.66
CA GLY A 560 23.41 2.62 9.25
C GLY A 560 22.64 1.72 8.28
N VAL A 561 22.91 1.87 6.98
CA VAL A 561 22.19 1.14 5.91
C VAL A 561 22.18 -0.37 6.16
N LYS A 562 23.32 -0.97 6.52
CA LYS A 562 23.44 -2.42 6.74
C LYS A 562 22.55 -2.94 7.87
N GLY A 563 22.26 -2.11 8.86
CA GLY A 563 21.48 -2.47 10.05
C GLY A 563 19.97 -2.26 9.90
N LEU A 564 19.49 -1.55 8.88
CA LEU A 564 18.07 -1.19 8.74
C LEU A 564 17.12 -2.40 8.83
N ARG A 565 17.44 -3.49 8.15
CA ARG A 565 16.62 -4.73 8.12
C ARG A 565 16.58 -5.46 9.47
N ALA A 566 17.48 -5.15 10.40
CA ALA A 566 17.53 -5.77 11.72
C ALA A 566 16.80 -4.96 12.80
N ILE A 567 16.31 -3.78 12.48
CA ILE A 567 15.50 -2.96 13.38
C ILE A 567 14.15 -3.63 13.57
N LYS A 568 13.72 -3.73 14.84
CA LYS A 568 12.39 -4.25 15.19
C LYS A 568 11.47 -3.09 15.52
N VAL A 569 10.32 -3.09 14.89
CA VAL A 569 9.24 -2.17 15.21
C VAL A 569 8.45 -2.72 16.39
N TRP A 570 8.26 -1.92 17.43
CA TRP A 570 7.39 -2.27 18.56
C TRP A 570 5.91 -2.18 18.20
N GLY A 571 5.57 -1.27 17.30
CA GLY A 571 4.24 -0.91 16.84
C GLY A 571 4.22 0.57 16.49
N THR A 572 3.06 1.19 16.59
CA THR A 572 2.87 2.61 16.25
C THR A 572 2.23 3.39 17.41
N VAL A 573 2.35 4.70 17.32
CA VAL A 573 1.41 5.64 17.93
C VAL A 573 0.62 6.24 16.77
N PHE A 574 -0.68 6.16 16.83
CA PHE A 574 -1.59 6.75 15.84
C PHE A 574 -2.47 7.78 16.54
N GLU A 575 -2.32 9.04 16.11
CA GLU A 575 -3.02 10.19 16.70
C GLU A 575 -2.95 10.20 18.23
N GLY A 576 -1.74 9.99 18.76
CA GLY A 576 -1.46 9.99 20.20
C GLY A 576 -1.79 8.70 20.96
N LYS A 577 -2.46 7.73 20.34
CA LYS A 577 -2.78 6.43 20.95
C LYS A 577 -1.76 5.37 20.55
N ALA A 578 -1.19 4.67 21.55
CA ALA A 578 -0.23 3.60 21.32
C ALA A 578 -0.90 2.30 20.85
N HIS A 579 -0.36 1.71 19.79
CA HIS A 579 -0.81 0.45 19.18
C HIS A 579 0.37 -0.53 19.07
N PRO A 580 0.58 -1.40 20.08
CA PRO A 580 1.63 -2.41 20.00
C PRO A 580 1.37 -3.37 18.85
N ALA A 581 2.42 -3.74 18.14
CA ALA A 581 2.32 -4.69 17.04
C ALA A 581 1.84 -6.05 17.54
N LYS A 582 0.83 -6.60 16.89
CA LYS A 582 0.39 -7.97 17.14
C LYS A 582 1.48 -8.93 16.65
N ARG A 583 2.12 -9.61 17.58
CA ARG A 583 3.11 -10.67 17.31
C ARG A 583 2.43 -11.99 17.58
N ASN A 584 1.98 -12.61 16.54
CA ASN A 584 1.50 -13.98 16.37
C ASN A 584 0.87 -14.75 17.53
N ALA A 585 -0.36 -15.22 17.25
CA ALA A 585 -0.62 -16.66 17.37
C ALA A 585 -0.41 -17.30 15.98
N PRO A 586 0.16 -18.50 15.84
CA PRO A 586 0.22 -19.18 14.56
C PRO A 586 -1.20 -19.39 14.06
N SER A 587 -1.45 -19.00 12.81
CA SER A 587 -2.68 -19.34 12.12
C SER A 587 -2.76 -20.88 12.07
N ARG A 588 -3.75 -21.42 12.77
CA ARG A 588 -4.11 -22.84 12.64
C ARG A 588 -4.67 -23.12 11.27
#